data_d4c75ffa29a50c3f268c41b147df605b
#
_entry.id   d4c75ffa29a50c3f268c41b147df605b
#
_cell.length_a   1.000
_cell.length_b   1.000
_cell.length_c   1.000
_cell.angle_alpha   90.00
_cell.angle_beta   90.00
_cell.angle_gamma   90.00
#
_symmetry.space_group_name_H-M   'P 1'
#
loop_
_entity.id
_entity.type
_entity.pdbx_description
1 polymer ?
#
loop_
_entity_poly.entity_id
_entity_poly.type
_entity_poly.pdbx_seq_one_letter_code
_entity_poly.pdbx_strand_id
1 'polypeptide(L)'
;MGRIWRIRHKDHQPLMEKPQMLEEPTDELVRHLQNPIGWWRDTAQKLILLREDRDQVIPLLEGLFRFTQSPLPRMHALWTLDGMKALSPEIKKEALADRSPILRRAMIQMIEPDLTKETELLLPLQKERDPRVAEQLVFTLGTIDDPEVEKMIQSLASIHLADQGVMLATAVSLWGKRDLPFVKEVKSKKAFEKISKDQRGAVTMAWDRILSSWDRGMNFAKDFDTTQKKMIQSGEKLYFEHCTSCHGANGKGVQVPGTDQYLAPSLVDSQRVHGDPEKLVPLFFHGMMGPIEGKHYSAGYMAPAKVFGIEREDRLAELISYIRYAWGKEGDC
;
A
#
# COMPACT_ATOMS: atom_id res chain seq x y z
N MET A 1 6.44 34.99 -10.22
CA MET A 1 5.51 35.07 -9.06
C MET A 1 4.21 34.36 -9.42
N GLY A 2 3.82 33.34 -8.69
CA GLY A 2 2.55 32.67 -8.87
C GLY A 2 1.40 33.52 -8.34
N ARG A 3 0.26 33.47 -9.01
CA ARG A 3 -0.98 34.14 -8.59
C ARG A 3 -2.04 33.10 -8.31
N ILE A 4 -2.77 33.28 -7.18
CA ILE A 4 -3.93 32.46 -6.84
C ILE A 4 -5.17 33.19 -7.33
N TRP A 5 -5.95 32.51 -8.19
CA TRP A 5 -7.20 33.05 -8.73
C TRP A 5 -8.38 32.34 -8.05
N ARG A 6 -9.38 33.13 -7.63
CA ARG A 6 -10.65 32.63 -7.13
C ARG A 6 -11.74 32.85 -8.20
N ILE A 7 -12.25 31.76 -8.73
CA ILE A 7 -13.40 31.78 -9.66
C ILE A 7 -14.68 31.62 -8.84
N ARG A 8 -15.65 32.51 -9.05
CA ARG A 8 -16.96 32.48 -8.38
C ARG A 8 -18.07 32.65 -9.41
N HIS A 9 -19.21 31.97 -9.18
CA HIS A 9 -20.42 32.30 -9.91
C HIS A 9 -20.83 33.76 -9.59
N LYS A 10 -21.41 34.49 -10.57
CA LYS A 10 -21.79 35.91 -10.40
C LYS A 10 -22.76 36.14 -9.22
N ASP A 11 -23.62 35.17 -8.96
CA ASP A 11 -24.64 35.22 -7.91
C ASP A 11 -24.18 34.56 -6.60
N HIS A 12 -22.89 34.20 -6.48
CA HIS A 12 -22.35 33.59 -5.27
C HIS A 12 -22.34 34.60 -4.12
N GLN A 13 -23.10 34.29 -3.07
CA GLN A 13 -23.02 35.03 -1.80
C GLN A 13 -21.85 34.48 -0.98
N PRO A 14 -20.90 35.33 -0.56
CA PRO A 14 -19.83 34.88 0.32
C PRO A 14 -20.42 34.39 1.65
N LEU A 15 -19.83 33.32 2.24
CA LEU A 15 -20.15 32.95 3.59
C LEU A 15 -19.90 34.15 4.51
N MET A 16 -20.94 34.59 5.21
CA MET A 16 -20.87 35.77 6.08
C MET A 16 -20.06 35.52 7.36
N GLU A 17 -19.99 34.27 7.79
CA GLU A 17 -19.27 33.88 9.01
C GLU A 17 -17.80 33.61 8.71
N LYS A 18 -16.95 34.38 9.38
CA LYS A 18 -15.52 34.08 9.41
C LYS A 18 -15.27 32.96 10.42
N PRO A 19 -14.46 31.93 10.04
CA PRO A 19 -14.11 30.88 10.98
C PRO A 19 -13.33 31.46 12.16
N GLN A 20 -13.80 31.19 13.38
CA GLN A 20 -13.13 31.60 14.63
C GLN A 20 -12.72 30.39 15.50
N MET A 21 -12.64 29.21 14.91
CA MET A 21 -12.38 27.93 15.60
C MET A 21 -11.16 27.95 16.53
N LEU A 22 -10.19 28.83 16.29
CA LEU A 22 -9.02 28.95 17.18
C LEU A 22 -9.41 29.42 18.58
N GLU A 23 -10.41 30.28 18.66
CA GLU A 23 -10.89 30.93 19.93
C GLU A 23 -12.07 30.18 20.54
N GLU A 24 -12.68 29.24 19.81
CA GLU A 24 -13.80 28.44 20.29
C GLU A 24 -13.38 27.43 21.36
N PRO A 25 -14.27 27.08 22.34
CA PRO A 25 -14.03 25.98 23.26
C PRO A 25 -13.83 24.64 22.57
N THR A 26 -13.13 23.69 23.20
CA THR A 26 -12.77 22.40 22.60
C THR A 26 -14.02 21.53 22.32
N ASP A 27 -15.06 21.63 23.13
CA ASP A 27 -16.34 20.95 22.91
C ASP A 27 -17.10 21.48 21.67
N GLU A 28 -17.01 22.77 21.37
CA GLU A 28 -17.56 23.34 20.14
C GLU A 28 -16.82 22.83 18.90
N LEU A 29 -15.49 22.62 18.99
CA LEU A 29 -14.73 22.01 17.90
C LEU A 29 -15.23 20.61 17.53
N VAL A 30 -15.71 19.82 18.50
CA VAL A 30 -16.29 18.50 18.23
C VAL A 30 -17.55 18.62 17.34
N ARG A 31 -18.34 19.67 17.48
CA ARG A 31 -19.50 19.92 16.62
C ARG A 31 -19.11 20.18 15.18
N HIS A 32 -17.97 20.86 14.96
CA HIS A 32 -17.44 21.10 13.61
C HIS A 32 -17.01 19.82 12.87
N LEU A 33 -16.76 18.70 13.57
CA LEU A 33 -16.53 17.41 12.93
C LEU A 33 -17.74 16.89 12.13
N GLN A 34 -18.92 17.48 12.35
CA GLN A 34 -20.16 17.19 11.61
C GLN A 34 -20.42 18.17 10.46
N ASN A 35 -19.58 19.18 10.27
CA ASN A 35 -19.79 20.18 9.23
C ASN A 35 -19.77 19.54 7.83
N PRO A 36 -20.68 19.91 6.91
CA PRO A 36 -20.69 19.38 5.54
C PRO A 36 -19.41 19.74 4.75
N ILE A 37 -18.74 20.85 5.11
CA ILE A 37 -17.53 21.31 4.44
C ILE A 37 -16.30 20.64 5.07
N GLY A 38 -15.46 19.96 4.26
CA GLY A 38 -14.27 19.22 4.74
C GLY A 38 -13.29 20.09 5.50
N TRP A 39 -13.03 21.30 5.02
CA TRP A 39 -12.10 22.21 5.67
C TRP A 39 -12.42 22.47 7.16
N TRP A 40 -13.70 22.59 7.50
CA TRP A 40 -14.12 22.77 8.90
C TRP A 40 -13.82 21.53 9.74
N ARG A 41 -14.12 20.33 9.22
CA ARG A 41 -13.85 19.08 9.94
C ARG A 41 -12.36 18.86 10.15
N ASP A 42 -11.56 19.03 9.08
CA ASP A 42 -10.10 18.84 9.13
C ASP A 42 -9.42 19.84 10.07
N THR A 43 -9.90 21.10 10.06
CA THR A 43 -9.37 22.15 10.94
C THR A 43 -9.75 21.88 12.39
N ALA A 44 -11.01 21.53 12.66
CA ALA A 44 -11.47 21.18 14.00
C ALA A 44 -10.68 19.99 14.57
N GLN A 45 -10.50 18.93 13.80
CA GLN A 45 -9.69 17.78 14.19
C GLN A 45 -8.27 18.19 14.60
N LYS A 46 -7.59 18.99 13.78
CA LYS A 46 -6.24 19.49 14.07
C LYS A 46 -6.20 20.32 15.35
N LEU A 47 -7.17 21.24 15.53
CA LEU A 47 -7.22 22.10 16.70
C LEU A 47 -7.47 21.29 17.97
N ILE A 48 -8.37 20.32 17.97
CA ILE A 48 -8.59 19.41 19.10
C ILE A 48 -7.29 18.74 19.52
N LEU A 49 -6.53 18.19 18.57
CA LEU A 49 -5.27 17.48 18.86
C LEU A 49 -4.19 18.38 19.45
N LEU A 50 -4.22 19.69 19.17
CA LEU A 50 -3.23 20.66 19.64
C LEU A 50 -3.56 21.26 21.02
N ARG A 51 -4.77 21.05 21.55
CA ARG A 51 -5.19 21.65 22.80
C ARG A 51 -4.81 20.83 24.03
N GLU A 52 -4.51 21.51 25.13
CA GLU A 52 -4.15 20.88 26.39
C GLU A 52 -5.35 20.21 27.08
N ASP A 53 -6.54 20.80 26.93
CA ASP A 53 -7.80 20.29 27.49
C ASP A 53 -8.51 19.22 26.65
N ARG A 54 -7.87 18.74 25.60
CA ARG A 54 -8.43 17.80 24.60
C ARG A 54 -9.02 16.52 25.22
N ASP A 55 -8.47 16.05 26.33
CA ASP A 55 -8.94 14.79 26.94
C ASP A 55 -10.37 14.91 27.50
N GLN A 56 -10.84 16.13 27.77
CA GLN A 56 -12.21 16.40 28.24
C GLN A 56 -13.26 16.08 27.18
N VAL A 57 -12.89 16.07 25.90
CA VAL A 57 -13.83 15.80 24.79
C VAL A 57 -13.85 14.34 24.35
N ILE A 58 -13.08 13.42 24.96
CA ILE A 58 -13.11 12.00 24.66
C ILE A 58 -14.54 11.44 24.69
N PRO A 59 -15.34 11.66 25.74
CA PRO A 59 -16.72 11.16 25.78
C PRO A 59 -17.61 11.71 24.65
N LEU A 60 -17.38 12.96 24.24
CA LEU A 60 -18.10 13.59 23.14
C LEU A 60 -17.73 12.96 21.79
N LEU A 61 -16.45 12.65 21.57
CA LEU A 61 -15.96 11.97 20.36
C LEU A 61 -16.49 10.54 20.28
N GLU A 62 -16.48 9.80 21.40
CA GLU A 62 -17.10 8.47 21.47
C GLU A 62 -18.60 8.53 21.20
N GLY A 63 -19.29 9.52 21.77
CA GLY A 63 -20.72 9.78 21.51
C GLY A 63 -20.97 10.09 20.02
N LEU A 64 -20.14 10.94 19.43
CA LEU A 64 -20.22 11.27 18.01
C LEU A 64 -20.05 10.02 17.15
N PHE A 65 -19.11 9.13 17.47
CA PHE A 65 -18.92 7.87 16.80
C PHE A 65 -20.17 6.95 16.91
N ARG A 66 -20.70 6.77 18.11
CA ARG A 66 -21.80 5.80 18.36
C ARG A 66 -23.16 6.27 17.84
N PHE A 67 -23.47 7.55 18.00
CA PHE A 67 -24.85 8.04 17.79
C PHE A 67 -25.09 8.76 16.47
N THR A 68 -24.04 9.16 15.77
CA THR A 68 -24.22 9.82 14.46
C THR A 68 -24.45 8.80 13.35
N GLN A 69 -25.45 9.08 12.48
CA GLN A 69 -25.78 8.19 11.37
C GLN A 69 -24.79 8.30 10.20
N SER A 70 -24.27 9.49 9.95
CA SER A 70 -23.33 9.73 8.86
C SER A 70 -21.98 9.10 9.14
N PRO A 71 -21.39 8.34 8.22
CA PRO A 71 -20.07 7.72 8.44
C PRO A 71 -18.93 8.73 8.48
N LEU A 72 -19.07 9.89 7.86
CA LEU A 72 -17.98 10.85 7.74
C LEU A 72 -17.63 11.54 9.07
N PRO A 73 -18.58 12.11 9.84
CA PRO A 73 -18.29 12.59 11.19
C PRO A 73 -17.74 11.50 12.12
N ARG A 74 -18.29 10.29 12.01
CA ARG A 74 -17.84 9.13 12.81
C ARG A 74 -16.39 8.76 12.51
N MET A 75 -15.99 8.84 11.24
CA MET A 75 -14.60 8.63 10.82
C MET A 75 -13.67 9.70 11.41
N HIS A 76 -14.08 10.98 11.37
CA HIS A 76 -13.31 12.06 12.01
C HIS A 76 -13.18 11.87 13.52
N ALA A 77 -14.25 11.41 14.20
CA ALA A 77 -14.18 11.08 15.61
C ALA A 77 -13.16 9.98 15.91
N LEU A 78 -13.15 8.89 15.13
CA LEU A 78 -12.18 7.80 15.28
C LEU A 78 -10.75 8.28 15.06
N TRP A 79 -10.48 9.03 13.96
CA TRP A 79 -9.13 9.56 13.71
C TRP A 79 -8.69 10.58 14.76
N THR A 80 -9.62 11.33 15.37
CA THR A 80 -9.30 12.25 16.47
C THR A 80 -8.92 11.46 17.72
N LEU A 81 -9.71 10.44 18.08
CA LEU A 81 -9.40 9.54 19.20
C LEU A 81 -8.07 8.82 19.02
N ASP A 82 -7.78 8.36 17.79
CA ASP A 82 -6.50 7.72 17.45
C ASP A 82 -5.32 8.69 17.64
N GLY A 83 -5.43 9.91 17.11
CA GLY A 83 -4.41 10.95 17.27
C GLY A 83 -4.19 11.36 18.73
N MET A 84 -5.22 11.24 19.58
CA MET A 84 -5.13 11.45 21.04
C MET A 84 -4.59 10.22 21.79
N LYS A 85 -4.41 9.07 21.13
CA LYS A 85 -4.12 7.76 21.75
C LYS A 85 -5.20 7.32 22.74
N ALA A 86 -6.45 7.66 22.45
CA ALA A 86 -7.62 7.45 23.30
C ALA A 86 -8.64 6.43 22.72
N LEU A 87 -8.24 5.64 21.72
CA LEU A 87 -9.07 4.54 21.20
C LEU A 87 -9.15 3.41 22.23
N SER A 88 -10.32 3.27 22.84
CA SER A 88 -10.58 2.15 23.76
C SER A 88 -10.74 0.82 22.98
N PRO A 89 -10.47 -0.34 23.62
CA PRO A 89 -10.70 -1.66 23.00
C PRO A 89 -12.14 -1.84 22.54
N GLU A 90 -13.11 -1.28 23.25
CA GLU A 90 -14.54 -1.32 22.92
C GLU A 90 -14.82 -0.56 21.62
N ILE A 91 -14.31 0.68 21.49
CA ILE A 91 -14.46 1.49 20.25
C ILE A 91 -13.82 0.78 19.06
N LYS A 92 -12.64 0.17 19.24
CA LYS A 92 -11.99 -0.60 18.17
C LYS A 92 -12.87 -1.75 17.69
N LYS A 93 -13.42 -2.55 18.61
CA LYS A 93 -14.32 -3.67 18.29
C LYS A 93 -15.61 -3.18 17.61
N GLU A 94 -16.24 -2.13 18.15
CA GLU A 94 -17.44 -1.53 17.56
C GLU A 94 -17.18 -1.03 16.12
N ALA A 95 -16.04 -0.38 15.89
CA ALA A 95 -15.68 0.15 14.57
C ALA A 95 -15.34 -0.95 13.55
N LEU A 96 -14.69 -2.04 13.98
CA LEU A 96 -14.43 -3.20 13.12
C LEU A 96 -15.72 -3.97 12.76
N ALA A 97 -16.75 -3.90 13.60
CA ALA A 97 -18.07 -4.50 13.36
C ALA A 97 -19.07 -3.53 12.71
N ASP A 98 -18.65 -2.31 12.39
CA ASP A 98 -19.56 -1.28 11.88
C ASP A 98 -20.16 -1.65 10.51
N ARG A 99 -21.42 -1.26 10.30
CA ARG A 99 -22.11 -1.44 9.01
C ARG A 99 -21.44 -0.71 7.84
N SER A 100 -20.73 0.39 8.12
CA SER A 100 -20.05 1.19 7.12
C SER A 100 -18.65 0.61 6.81
N PRO A 101 -18.39 0.17 5.57
CA PRO A 101 -17.09 -0.35 5.18
C PRO A 101 -15.97 0.70 5.32
N ILE A 102 -16.29 2.00 5.21
CA ILE A 102 -15.32 3.07 5.38
C ILE A 102 -14.77 3.08 6.81
N LEU A 103 -15.63 2.86 7.82
CA LEU A 103 -15.21 2.83 9.22
C LEU A 103 -14.43 1.56 9.55
N ARG A 104 -14.86 0.39 9.05
CA ARG A 104 -14.09 -0.85 9.22
C ARG A 104 -12.69 -0.73 8.63
N ARG A 105 -12.59 -0.20 7.39
CA ARG A 105 -11.30 0.04 6.72
C ARG A 105 -10.41 1.00 7.50
N ALA A 106 -10.96 2.13 7.95
CA ALA A 106 -10.21 3.11 8.74
C ALA A 106 -9.68 2.50 10.04
N MET A 107 -10.49 1.69 10.73
CA MET A 107 -10.06 1.03 11.98
C MET A 107 -8.95 0.03 11.74
N ILE A 108 -8.97 -0.74 10.64
CA ILE A 108 -7.85 -1.63 10.27
C ILE A 108 -6.55 -0.82 10.16
N GLN A 109 -6.58 0.35 9.49
CA GLN A 109 -5.41 1.22 9.36
C GLN A 109 -4.93 1.78 10.71
N MET A 110 -5.84 2.12 11.63
CA MET A 110 -5.48 2.59 12.97
C MET A 110 -4.85 1.50 13.85
N ILE A 111 -5.13 0.23 13.57
CA ILE A 111 -4.55 -0.91 14.28
C ILE A 111 -3.12 -1.23 13.79
N GLU A 112 -2.75 -0.88 12.56
CA GLU A 112 -1.46 -1.24 11.95
C GLU A 112 -0.23 -0.94 12.82
N PRO A 113 -0.11 0.21 13.52
CA PRO A 113 1.04 0.50 14.36
C PRO A 113 1.27 -0.49 15.51
N ASP A 114 0.20 -1.10 16.03
CA ASP A 114 0.21 -2.05 17.14
C ASP A 114 -0.23 -3.46 16.72
N LEU A 115 -0.13 -3.77 15.44
CA LEU A 115 -0.71 -4.95 14.80
C LEU A 115 -0.35 -6.27 15.49
N THR A 116 0.91 -6.44 15.92
CA THR A 116 1.37 -7.66 16.59
C THR A 116 0.65 -7.96 17.89
N LYS A 117 0.12 -6.92 18.57
CA LYS A 117 -0.64 -7.06 19.83
C LYS A 117 -2.14 -7.17 19.57
N GLU A 118 -2.61 -6.68 18.43
CA GLU A 118 -4.04 -6.50 18.14
C GLU A 118 -4.55 -7.38 16.99
N THR A 119 -3.74 -8.30 16.49
CA THR A 119 -4.12 -9.23 15.39
C THR A 119 -5.44 -9.95 15.67
N GLU A 120 -5.69 -10.36 16.92
CA GLU A 120 -6.91 -11.05 17.31
C GLU A 120 -8.19 -10.24 17.04
N LEU A 121 -8.11 -8.90 17.07
CA LEU A 121 -9.24 -8.02 16.75
C LEU A 121 -9.68 -8.15 15.28
N LEU A 122 -8.77 -8.54 14.40
CA LEU A 122 -9.03 -8.68 12.95
C LEU A 122 -9.64 -10.02 12.57
N LEU A 123 -9.51 -11.06 13.40
CA LEU A 123 -10.00 -12.42 13.09
C LEU A 123 -11.50 -12.49 12.74
N PRO A 124 -12.42 -11.70 13.36
CA PRO A 124 -13.83 -11.70 12.98
C PRO A 124 -14.07 -11.29 11.51
N LEU A 125 -13.13 -10.55 10.90
CA LEU A 125 -13.22 -10.09 9.52
C LEU A 125 -12.80 -11.13 8.46
N GLN A 126 -12.51 -12.38 8.83
CA GLN A 126 -12.11 -13.44 7.90
C GLN A 126 -13.13 -13.74 6.78
N LYS A 127 -14.36 -13.25 6.91
CA LYS A 127 -15.44 -13.38 5.92
C LYS A 127 -15.92 -12.01 5.41
N GLU A 128 -15.08 -11.00 5.48
CA GLU A 128 -15.40 -9.66 4.99
C GLU A 128 -15.88 -9.72 3.52
N ARG A 129 -16.94 -8.98 3.22
CA ARG A 129 -17.58 -8.99 1.90
C ARG A 129 -17.39 -7.71 1.10
N ASP A 130 -17.05 -6.60 1.75
CA ASP A 130 -16.70 -5.38 1.02
C ASP A 130 -15.26 -5.50 0.52
N PRO A 131 -15.02 -5.44 -0.81
CA PRO A 131 -13.70 -5.66 -1.36
C PRO A 131 -12.66 -4.61 -0.91
N ARG A 132 -13.08 -3.38 -0.63
CA ARG A 132 -12.17 -2.31 -0.18
C ARG A 132 -11.67 -2.54 1.25
N VAL A 133 -12.51 -3.16 2.09
CA VAL A 133 -12.12 -3.56 3.44
C VAL A 133 -11.24 -4.80 3.38
N ALA A 134 -11.61 -5.78 2.54
CA ALA A 134 -10.83 -7.00 2.34
C ALA A 134 -9.44 -6.70 1.77
N GLU A 135 -9.32 -5.77 0.81
CA GLU A 135 -8.05 -5.30 0.27
C GLU A 135 -7.14 -4.74 1.36
N GLN A 136 -7.65 -3.80 2.17
CA GLN A 136 -6.89 -3.23 3.29
C GLN A 136 -6.48 -4.30 4.29
N LEU A 137 -7.42 -5.18 4.65
CA LEU A 137 -7.19 -6.25 5.62
C LEU A 137 -6.09 -7.20 5.14
N VAL A 138 -6.10 -7.58 3.87
CA VAL A 138 -5.08 -8.45 3.28
C VAL A 138 -3.70 -7.76 3.27
N PHE A 139 -3.63 -6.48 2.92
CA PHE A 139 -2.36 -5.73 2.99
C PHE A 139 -1.83 -5.65 4.43
N THR A 140 -2.69 -5.31 5.39
CA THR A 140 -2.33 -5.21 6.81
C THR A 140 -1.83 -6.57 7.34
N LEU A 141 -2.59 -7.64 7.10
CA LEU A 141 -2.24 -9.00 7.54
C LEU A 141 -0.99 -9.55 6.85
N GLY A 142 -0.71 -9.14 5.62
CA GLY A 142 0.45 -9.59 4.84
C GLY A 142 1.81 -9.23 5.45
N THR A 143 1.84 -8.35 6.44
CA THR A 143 3.06 -8.01 7.19
C THR A 143 3.37 -9.01 8.32
N ILE A 144 2.45 -9.93 8.63
CA ILE A 144 2.57 -10.92 9.69
C ILE A 144 2.96 -12.27 9.10
N ASP A 145 4.03 -12.86 9.60
CA ASP A 145 4.46 -14.20 9.23
C ASP A 145 3.88 -15.24 10.21
N ASP A 146 2.61 -15.59 10.01
CA ASP A 146 1.85 -16.52 10.83
C ASP A 146 0.94 -17.41 9.96
N PRO A 147 0.96 -18.74 10.11
CA PRO A 147 0.16 -19.68 9.30
C PRO A 147 -1.36 -19.47 9.39
N GLU A 148 -1.89 -19.03 10.53
CA GLU A 148 -3.33 -18.77 10.68
C GLU A 148 -3.72 -17.49 9.94
N VAL A 149 -2.85 -16.47 9.97
CA VAL A 149 -3.01 -15.25 9.19
C VAL A 149 -2.95 -15.55 7.69
N GLU A 150 -2.04 -16.42 7.26
CA GLU A 150 -1.98 -16.88 5.86
C GLU A 150 -3.27 -17.58 5.41
N LYS A 151 -3.85 -18.42 6.26
CA LYS A 151 -5.15 -19.05 5.98
C LYS A 151 -6.26 -18.01 5.84
N MET A 152 -6.25 -16.99 6.68
CA MET A 152 -7.23 -15.90 6.62
C MET A 152 -7.10 -15.12 5.30
N ILE A 153 -5.87 -14.78 4.88
CA ILE A 153 -5.60 -14.13 3.58
C ILE A 153 -6.13 -14.98 2.43
N GLN A 154 -5.87 -16.30 2.42
CA GLN A 154 -6.36 -17.22 1.40
C GLN A 154 -7.90 -17.29 1.37
N SER A 155 -8.54 -17.26 2.54
CA SER A 155 -10.00 -17.24 2.67
C SER A 155 -10.59 -15.98 2.05
N LEU A 156 -10.06 -14.80 2.39
CA LEU A 156 -10.47 -13.52 1.83
C LEU A 156 -10.28 -13.48 0.31
N ALA A 157 -9.13 -13.91 -0.17
CA ALA A 157 -8.85 -14.01 -1.60
C ALA A 157 -9.86 -14.92 -2.32
N SER A 158 -10.24 -16.04 -1.70
CA SER A 158 -11.23 -16.98 -2.26
C SER A 158 -12.63 -16.36 -2.37
N ILE A 159 -12.99 -15.46 -1.45
CA ILE A 159 -14.27 -14.73 -1.49
C ILE A 159 -14.26 -13.67 -2.59
N HIS A 160 -13.12 -13.03 -2.82
CA HIS A 160 -12.96 -11.86 -3.69
C HIS A 160 -12.18 -12.15 -4.98
N LEU A 161 -12.27 -13.36 -5.52
CA LEU A 161 -11.51 -13.79 -6.71
C LEU A 161 -11.65 -12.90 -7.93
N ALA A 162 -12.78 -12.19 -8.07
CA ALA A 162 -13.04 -11.28 -9.18
C ALA A 162 -12.56 -9.85 -8.93
N ASP A 163 -12.16 -9.50 -7.71
CA ASP A 163 -11.71 -8.16 -7.36
C ASP A 163 -10.20 -8.02 -7.56
N GLN A 164 -9.81 -7.08 -8.42
CA GLN A 164 -8.39 -6.87 -8.77
C GLN A 164 -7.56 -6.33 -7.60
N GLY A 165 -8.13 -5.46 -6.75
CA GLY A 165 -7.44 -4.87 -5.60
C GLY A 165 -7.10 -5.94 -4.56
N VAL A 166 -8.11 -6.73 -4.16
CA VAL A 166 -7.90 -7.84 -3.21
C VAL A 166 -6.93 -8.87 -3.75
N MET A 167 -7.01 -9.19 -5.05
CA MET A 167 -6.13 -10.18 -5.65
C MET A 167 -4.69 -9.67 -5.76
N LEU A 168 -4.48 -8.39 -6.04
CA LEU A 168 -3.15 -7.77 -6.01
C LEU A 168 -2.58 -7.75 -4.59
N ALA A 169 -3.38 -7.31 -3.62
CA ALA A 169 -3.01 -7.34 -2.20
C ALA A 169 -2.59 -8.76 -1.77
N THR A 170 -3.38 -9.78 -2.15
CA THR A 170 -3.08 -11.18 -1.86
C THR A 170 -1.76 -11.63 -2.49
N ALA A 171 -1.51 -11.24 -3.74
CA ALA A 171 -0.29 -11.60 -4.44
C ALA A 171 0.96 -11.02 -3.78
N VAL A 172 0.87 -9.79 -3.29
CA VAL A 172 1.96 -9.13 -2.55
C VAL A 172 2.15 -9.79 -1.18
N SER A 173 1.07 -10.00 -0.45
CA SER A 173 1.09 -10.55 0.92
C SER A 173 1.56 -12.02 0.97
N LEU A 174 1.26 -12.81 -0.06
CA LEU A 174 1.67 -14.20 -0.16
C LEU A 174 2.88 -14.40 -1.07
N TRP A 175 3.66 -13.34 -1.31
CA TRP A 175 4.81 -13.40 -2.21
C TRP A 175 5.77 -14.55 -1.85
N GLY A 176 6.07 -15.39 -2.84
CA GLY A 176 6.99 -16.54 -2.68
C GLY A 176 6.39 -17.76 -1.98
N LYS A 177 5.19 -17.67 -1.40
CA LYS A 177 4.53 -18.78 -0.67
C LYS A 177 3.75 -19.70 -1.62
N ARG A 178 4.48 -20.42 -2.48
CA ARG A 178 3.93 -21.20 -3.63
C ARG A 178 3.21 -22.47 -3.23
N ASP A 179 3.55 -23.02 -2.09
CA ASP A 179 3.01 -24.28 -1.61
C ASP A 179 1.64 -24.18 -0.96
N LEU A 180 1.16 -22.97 -0.75
CA LEU A 180 -0.17 -22.72 -0.19
C LEU A 180 -1.27 -23.29 -1.10
N PRO A 181 -2.30 -23.92 -0.52
CA PRO A 181 -3.40 -24.53 -1.28
C PRO A 181 -4.06 -23.55 -2.26
N PHE A 182 -4.35 -22.34 -1.81
CA PHE A 182 -4.93 -21.28 -2.65
C PHE A 182 -4.06 -20.94 -3.87
N VAL A 183 -2.74 -20.81 -3.67
CA VAL A 183 -1.81 -20.50 -4.77
C VAL A 183 -1.78 -21.65 -5.80
N LYS A 184 -1.84 -22.91 -5.32
CA LYS A 184 -1.94 -24.09 -6.21
C LYS A 184 -3.25 -24.11 -6.99
N GLU A 185 -4.37 -23.75 -6.36
CA GLU A 185 -5.67 -23.61 -7.05
C GLU A 185 -5.66 -22.50 -8.11
N VAL A 186 -5.06 -21.35 -7.81
CA VAL A 186 -4.90 -20.26 -8.75
C VAL A 186 -4.02 -20.68 -9.93
N LYS A 187 -2.88 -21.34 -9.69
CA LYS A 187 -2.00 -21.87 -10.74
C LYS A 187 -2.71 -22.85 -11.66
N SER A 188 -3.51 -23.76 -11.10
CA SER A 188 -4.29 -24.74 -11.86
C SER A 188 -5.53 -24.15 -12.55
N LYS A 189 -5.77 -22.84 -12.37
CA LYS A 189 -6.96 -22.10 -12.86
C LYS A 189 -8.31 -22.60 -12.31
N LYS A 190 -8.33 -23.59 -11.40
CA LYS A 190 -9.55 -24.12 -10.77
C LYS A 190 -10.27 -23.08 -9.93
N ALA A 191 -9.53 -22.20 -9.24
CA ALA A 191 -10.10 -21.10 -8.48
C ALA A 191 -11.02 -20.22 -9.35
N PHE A 192 -10.66 -20.01 -10.62
CA PHE A 192 -11.38 -19.11 -11.53
C PHE A 192 -12.63 -19.74 -12.17
N GLU A 193 -12.86 -21.03 -12.00
CA GLU A 193 -14.11 -21.67 -12.46
C GLU A 193 -15.34 -21.12 -11.70
N LYS A 194 -15.13 -20.56 -10.52
CA LYS A 194 -16.15 -19.96 -9.67
C LYS A 194 -16.57 -18.55 -10.09
N ILE A 195 -15.85 -17.92 -11.04
CA ILE A 195 -16.10 -16.55 -11.50
C ILE A 195 -16.85 -16.58 -12.84
N SER A 196 -17.64 -15.53 -13.12
CA SER A 196 -18.33 -15.38 -14.39
C SER A 196 -17.33 -15.39 -15.57
N LYS A 197 -17.76 -15.86 -16.75
CA LYS A 197 -16.91 -15.92 -17.93
C LYS A 197 -16.32 -14.57 -18.32
N ASP A 198 -17.08 -13.49 -18.17
CA ASP A 198 -16.69 -12.14 -18.55
C ASP A 198 -15.55 -11.58 -17.69
N GLN A 199 -15.55 -11.91 -16.40
CA GLN A 199 -14.51 -11.50 -15.45
C GLN A 199 -13.27 -12.40 -15.48
N ARG A 200 -13.47 -13.67 -15.85
CA ARG A 200 -12.43 -14.71 -15.79
C ARG A 200 -11.17 -14.34 -16.58
N GLY A 201 -11.32 -13.81 -17.78
CA GLY A 201 -10.20 -13.47 -18.65
C GLY A 201 -9.24 -12.45 -18.03
N ALA A 202 -9.77 -11.34 -17.51
CA ALA A 202 -8.96 -10.26 -16.91
C ALA A 202 -8.24 -10.73 -15.65
N VAL A 203 -8.95 -11.43 -14.77
CA VAL A 203 -8.38 -11.95 -13.50
C VAL A 203 -7.32 -13.02 -13.77
N THR A 204 -7.57 -13.94 -14.71
CA THR A 204 -6.58 -14.97 -15.09
C THR A 204 -5.31 -14.34 -15.64
N MET A 205 -5.43 -13.35 -16.54
CA MET A 205 -4.25 -12.66 -17.08
C MET A 205 -3.47 -11.90 -16.00
N ALA A 206 -4.16 -11.27 -15.05
CA ALA A 206 -3.50 -10.58 -13.93
C ALA A 206 -2.68 -11.58 -13.09
N TRP A 207 -3.28 -12.71 -12.74
CA TRP A 207 -2.59 -13.75 -11.98
C TRP A 207 -1.47 -14.44 -12.76
N ASP A 208 -1.65 -14.71 -14.06
CA ASP A 208 -0.59 -15.27 -14.89
C ASP A 208 0.65 -14.34 -14.90
N ARG A 209 0.45 -13.01 -14.91
CA ARG A 209 1.55 -12.04 -14.78
C ARG A 209 2.23 -12.10 -13.42
N ILE A 210 1.45 -12.14 -12.34
CA ILE A 210 1.95 -12.23 -10.97
C ILE A 210 2.73 -13.52 -10.77
N LEU A 211 2.14 -14.66 -11.10
CA LEU A 211 2.79 -15.97 -10.96
C LEU A 211 4.03 -16.11 -11.87
N SER A 212 4.00 -15.53 -13.06
CA SER A 212 5.19 -15.49 -13.92
C SER A 212 6.31 -14.64 -13.35
N SER A 213 5.98 -13.59 -12.59
CA SER A 213 7.01 -12.82 -11.86
C SER A 213 7.57 -13.63 -10.69
N TRP A 214 6.74 -14.41 -9.99
CA TRP A 214 7.20 -15.33 -8.97
C TRP A 214 8.07 -16.45 -9.56
N ASP A 215 7.69 -17.03 -10.72
CA ASP A 215 8.40 -18.14 -11.34
C ASP A 215 9.77 -17.73 -11.89
N ARG A 216 9.93 -16.50 -12.36
CA ARG A 216 11.25 -15.99 -12.79
C ARG A 216 12.24 -15.95 -11.63
N GLY A 217 11.80 -15.48 -10.45
CA GLY A 217 12.65 -15.45 -9.27
C GLY A 217 13.07 -16.82 -8.70
N MET A 218 12.46 -17.95 -9.08
CA MET A 218 12.72 -19.24 -8.41
C MET A 218 13.29 -20.37 -9.28
N ASN A 219 13.22 -20.27 -10.61
CA ASN A 219 13.79 -21.33 -11.45
C ASN A 219 15.31 -21.40 -11.40
N PHE A 220 15.95 -20.28 -11.11
CA PHE A 220 17.41 -20.18 -10.95
C PHE A 220 17.92 -20.63 -9.57
N ALA A 221 17.07 -20.57 -8.53
CA ALA A 221 17.50 -20.84 -7.14
C ALA A 221 17.88 -22.30 -6.85
N LYS A 222 17.90 -23.17 -7.85
CA LYS A 222 18.34 -24.57 -7.65
C LYS A 222 19.84 -24.69 -7.34
N ASP A 223 20.64 -23.78 -7.88
CA ASP A 223 22.10 -23.85 -7.83
C ASP A 223 22.72 -22.97 -6.72
N PHE A 224 21.90 -22.24 -5.97
CA PHE A 224 22.36 -21.36 -4.88
C PHE A 224 22.27 -22.03 -3.51
N ASP A 225 23.25 -21.70 -2.65
CA ASP A 225 23.20 -22.07 -1.24
C ASP A 225 22.12 -21.28 -0.46
N THR A 226 21.95 -21.64 0.83
CA THR A 226 20.92 -21.02 1.68
C THR A 226 21.16 -19.52 1.90
N THR A 227 22.42 -19.08 1.95
CA THR A 227 22.78 -17.68 2.18
C THR A 227 22.50 -16.86 0.93
N GLN A 228 22.89 -17.34 -0.22
CA GLN A 228 22.60 -16.72 -1.52
C GLN A 228 21.09 -16.61 -1.77
N LYS A 229 20.33 -17.66 -1.46
CA LYS A 229 18.86 -17.64 -1.57
C LYS A 229 18.23 -16.55 -0.70
N LYS A 230 18.67 -16.43 0.56
CA LYS A 230 18.19 -15.37 1.47
C LYS A 230 18.55 -13.98 0.95
N MET A 231 19.76 -13.80 0.46
CA MET A 231 20.23 -12.53 -0.11
C MET A 231 19.38 -12.10 -1.31
N ILE A 232 19.11 -13.01 -2.25
CA ILE A 232 18.26 -12.75 -3.42
C ILE A 232 16.83 -12.44 -3.00
N GLN A 233 16.25 -13.20 -2.04
CA GLN A 233 14.90 -12.94 -1.52
C GLN A 233 14.78 -11.58 -0.83
N SER A 234 15.78 -11.17 -0.06
CA SER A 234 15.83 -9.83 0.55
C SER A 234 15.91 -8.74 -0.50
N GLY A 235 16.73 -8.92 -1.53
CA GLY A 235 16.88 -8.00 -2.65
C GLY A 235 15.61 -7.90 -3.50
N GLU A 236 14.89 -9.00 -3.67
CA GLU A 236 13.59 -9.03 -4.33
C GLU A 236 12.59 -8.12 -3.63
N LYS A 237 12.48 -8.22 -2.30
CA LYS A 237 11.62 -7.33 -1.50
C LYS A 237 11.97 -5.86 -1.74
N LEU A 238 13.25 -5.51 -1.66
CA LEU A 238 13.71 -4.15 -1.91
C LEU A 238 13.38 -3.65 -3.32
N TYR A 239 13.53 -4.49 -4.33
CA TYR A 239 13.19 -4.14 -5.69
C TYR A 239 11.69 -3.85 -5.84
N PHE A 240 10.84 -4.72 -5.30
CA PHE A 240 9.40 -4.55 -5.38
C PHE A 240 8.90 -3.34 -4.60
N GLU A 241 9.54 -3.02 -3.49
CA GLU A 241 9.19 -1.88 -2.64
C GLU A 241 9.58 -0.53 -3.27
N HIS A 242 10.73 -0.47 -3.96
CA HIS A 242 11.32 0.82 -4.34
C HIS A 242 11.54 1.03 -5.86
N CYS A 243 11.63 -0.04 -6.65
CA CYS A 243 12.10 0.06 -8.04
C CYS A 243 11.00 -0.20 -9.08
N THR A 244 9.96 -0.96 -8.72
CA THR A 244 8.91 -1.40 -9.66
C THR A 244 8.09 -0.26 -10.23
N SER A 245 7.94 0.85 -9.52
CA SER A 245 7.19 2.03 -9.97
C SER A 245 7.73 2.61 -11.30
N CYS A 246 9.03 2.49 -11.53
CA CYS A 246 9.69 2.99 -12.74
C CYS A 246 10.15 1.86 -13.66
N HIS A 247 10.76 0.80 -13.10
CA HIS A 247 11.34 -0.29 -13.88
C HIS A 247 10.34 -1.42 -14.19
N GLY A 248 9.17 -1.42 -13.57
CA GLY A 248 8.16 -2.46 -13.72
C GLY A 248 8.52 -3.76 -12.99
N ALA A 249 7.53 -4.56 -12.64
CA ALA A 249 7.73 -5.87 -12.02
C ALA A 249 8.48 -6.87 -12.93
N ASN A 250 8.49 -6.63 -14.22
CA ASN A 250 9.16 -7.46 -15.23
C ASN A 250 10.52 -6.91 -15.66
N GLY A 251 11.00 -5.83 -15.06
CA GLY A 251 12.27 -5.18 -15.41
C GLY A 251 12.30 -4.48 -16.78
N LYS A 252 11.18 -4.40 -17.51
CA LYS A 252 11.14 -3.83 -18.88
C LYS A 252 10.89 -2.32 -18.93
N GLY A 253 10.75 -1.67 -17.77
CA GLY A 253 10.30 -0.29 -17.65
C GLY A 253 8.77 -0.19 -17.67
N VAL A 254 8.26 0.88 -17.06
CA VAL A 254 6.83 1.22 -17.08
C VAL A 254 6.57 2.21 -18.20
N GLN A 255 5.69 1.84 -19.13
CA GLN A 255 5.29 2.71 -20.24
C GLN A 255 4.37 3.82 -19.75
N VAL A 256 4.61 5.05 -20.20
CA VAL A 256 3.75 6.19 -19.92
C VAL A 256 2.46 6.05 -20.75
N PRO A 257 1.28 6.05 -20.10
CA PRO A 257 0.02 5.83 -20.79
C PRO A 257 -0.18 6.78 -21.98
N GLY A 258 -0.56 6.22 -23.14
CA GLY A 258 -0.83 6.98 -24.37
C GLY A 258 0.41 7.47 -25.12
N THR A 259 1.61 7.02 -24.76
CA THR A 259 2.86 7.38 -25.41
C THR A 259 3.75 6.16 -25.63
N ASP A 260 4.81 6.33 -26.48
CA ASP A 260 5.87 5.33 -26.65
C ASP A 260 7.03 5.52 -25.66
N GLN A 261 6.87 6.38 -24.67
CA GLN A 261 7.90 6.66 -23.67
C GLN A 261 7.79 5.72 -22.46
N TYR A 262 8.93 5.46 -21.84
CA TYR A 262 9.04 4.68 -20.61
C TYR A 262 9.55 5.56 -19.47
N LEU A 263 9.13 5.22 -18.24
CA LEU A 263 9.60 5.92 -17.04
C LEU A 263 11.10 5.67 -16.80
N ALA A 264 11.55 4.42 -16.99
CA ALA A 264 12.93 4.01 -16.79
C ALA A 264 13.37 3.00 -17.89
N PRO A 265 14.69 2.83 -18.09
CA PRO A 265 15.20 1.84 -19.04
C PRO A 265 14.85 0.40 -18.62
N SER A 266 14.79 -0.48 -19.60
CA SER A 266 14.73 -1.91 -19.36
C SER A 266 16.00 -2.38 -18.64
N LEU A 267 15.81 -3.22 -17.63
CA LEU A 267 16.89 -3.96 -16.96
C LEU A 267 17.18 -5.26 -17.71
N VAL A 268 16.19 -5.77 -18.46
CA VAL A 268 16.34 -6.93 -19.33
C VAL A 268 17.24 -6.53 -20.48
N ASP A 269 18.24 -7.32 -20.77
CA ASP A 269 19.26 -7.07 -21.81
C ASP A 269 20.12 -5.82 -21.58
N SER A 270 20.11 -5.25 -20.39
CA SER A 270 20.91 -4.10 -20.04
C SER A 270 22.39 -4.47 -19.91
N GLN A 271 23.26 -3.86 -20.73
CA GLN A 271 24.71 -4.06 -20.64
C GLN A 271 25.29 -3.71 -19.26
N ARG A 272 24.62 -2.78 -18.52
CA ARG A 272 25.03 -2.43 -17.15
C ARG A 272 24.67 -3.53 -16.16
N VAL A 273 23.50 -4.16 -16.30
CA VAL A 273 23.09 -5.27 -15.43
C VAL A 273 23.90 -6.52 -15.70
N HIS A 274 24.22 -6.81 -16.98
CA HIS A 274 25.01 -7.96 -17.39
C HIS A 274 26.53 -7.77 -17.25
N GLY A 275 26.98 -6.54 -17.08
CA GLY A 275 28.40 -6.21 -17.02
C GLY A 275 29.01 -6.37 -15.65
N ASP A 276 30.14 -5.73 -15.47
CA ASP A 276 30.89 -5.70 -14.23
C ASP A 276 30.03 -5.15 -13.04
N PRO A 277 29.80 -5.93 -11.98
CA PRO A 277 29.01 -5.49 -10.83
C PRO A 277 29.58 -4.25 -10.15
N GLU A 278 30.88 -4.05 -10.15
CA GLU A 278 31.51 -2.86 -9.57
C GLU A 278 31.08 -1.57 -10.24
N LYS A 279 30.65 -1.62 -11.51
CA LYS A 279 30.12 -0.47 -12.24
C LYS A 279 28.66 -0.16 -11.91
N LEU A 280 27.91 -1.12 -11.35
CA LEU A 280 26.55 -0.90 -10.88
C LEU A 280 26.52 -0.16 -9.54
N VAL A 281 27.42 -0.48 -8.63
CA VAL A 281 27.44 0.05 -7.26
C VAL A 281 27.39 1.59 -7.25
N PRO A 282 28.24 2.32 -8.02
CA PRO A 282 28.17 3.79 -8.05
C PRO A 282 26.84 4.35 -8.52
N LEU A 283 26.14 3.66 -9.41
CA LEU A 283 24.82 4.11 -9.92
C LEU A 283 23.78 4.11 -8.79
N PHE A 284 23.85 3.16 -7.87
CA PHE A 284 22.94 3.11 -6.72
C PHE A 284 23.32 4.13 -5.65
N PHE A 285 24.63 4.39 -5.45
CA PHE A 285 25.07 5.39 -4.47
C PHE A 285 24.79 6.83 -4.91
N HIS A 286 25.00 7.13 -6.19
CA HIS A 286 24.95 8.51 -6.71
C HIS A 286 23.65 8.82 -7.50
N GLY A 287 22.93 7.77 -7.87
CA GLY A 287 21.84 7.89 -8.83
C GLY A 287 22.37 8.13 -10.26
N MET A 288 21.45 8.42 -11.17
CA MET A 288 21.82 8.64 -12.57
C MET A 288 20.88 9.67 -13.19
N MET A 289 21.44 10.58 -13.98
CA MET A 289 20.70 11.60 -14.74
C MET A 289 21.12 11.60 -16.21
N GLY A 290 20.21 12.08 -17.08
CA GLY A 290 20.48 12.27 -18.49
C GLY A 290 20.10 11.09 -19.39
N PRO A 291 20.41 11.18 -20.68
CA PRO A 291 20.06 10.13 -21.63
C PRO A 291 20.88 8.87 -21.37
N ILE A 292 20.23 7.72 -21.48
CA ILE A 292 20.85 6.40 -21.38
C ILE A 292 20.88 5.81 -22.79
N GLU A 293 22.07 5.55 -23.32
CA GLU A 293 22.27 5.06 -24.71
C GLU A 293 21.52 5.93 -25.74
N GLY A 294 21.57 7.27 -25.53
CA GLY A 294 20.92 8.25 -26.42
C GLY A 294 19.41 8.35 -26.25
N LYS A 295 18.79 7.62 -25.33
CA LYS A 295 17.34 7.67 -25.06
C LYS A 295 17.04 8.43 -23.79
N HIS A 296 16.00 9.29 -23.84
CA HIS A 296 15.44 9.96 -22.68
C HIS A 296 14.31 9.13 -22.08
N TYR A 297 14.22 9.15 -20.74
CA TYR A 297 13.18 8.46 -19.97
C TYR A 297 12.37 9.48 -19.18
N SER A 298 11.07 9.25 -19.06
CA SER A 298 10.15 10.26 -18.51
C SER A 298 10.33 10.52 -17.00
N ALA A 299 10.92 9.58 -16.25
CA ALA A 299 11.27 9.82 -14.85
C ALA A 299 12.41 10.85 -14.69
N GLY A 300 13.19 11.11 -15.76
CA GLY A 300 14.25 12.12 -15.81
C GLY A 300 15.50 11.78 -15.02
N TYR A 301 15.41 11.04 -13.93
CA TYR A 301 16.56 10.61 -13.13
C TYR A 301 16.26 9.33 -12.33
N MET A 302 17.30 8.60 -12.00
CA MET A 302 17.26 7.51 -11.03
C MET A 302 17.79 8.04 -9.69
N ALA A 303 16.96 8.03 -8.66
CA ALA A 303 17.34 8.51 -7.34
C ALA A 303 18.40 7.58 -6.69
N PRO A 304 19.33 8.13 -5.90
CA PRO A 304 20.26 7.33 -5.08
C PRO A 304 19.50 6.41 -4.12
N ALA A 305 20.05 5.23 -3.84
CA ALA A 305 19.42 4.22 -2.96
C ALA A 305 19.12 4.75 -1.55
N LYS A 306 19.94 5.68 -1.04
CA LYS A 306 19.74 6.34 0.26
C LYS A 306 18.41 7.10 0.36
N VAL A 307 17.87 7.59 -0.75
CA VAL A 307 16.56 8.27 -0.78
C VAL A 307 15.42 7.31 -0.40
N PHE A 308 15.65 6.01 -0.60
CA PHE A 308 14.72 4.92 -0.24
C PHE A 308 15.10 4.23 1.08
N GLY A 309 15.99 4.85 1.89
CA GLY A 309 16.44 4.25 3.15
C GLY A 309 17.40 3.06 2.99
N ILE A 310 17.94 2.83 1.79
CA ILE A 310 18.92 1.77 1.51
C ILE A 310 20.31 2.39 1.64
N GLU A 311 20.79 2.53 2.87
CA GLU A 311 22.09 3.16 3.17
C GLU A 311 23.20 2.12 3.49
N ARG A 312 22.80 0.94 3.94
CA ARG A 312 23.73 -0.12 4.34
C ARG A 312 24.21 -0.90 3.12
N GLU A 313 25.51 -1.19 3.08
CA GLU A 313 26.14 -1.91 1.97
C GLU A 313 25.56 -3.32 1.76
N ASP A 314 25.24 -4.04 2.85
CA ASP A 314 24.62 -5.36 2.76
C ASP A 314 23.24 -5.32 2.09
N ARG A 315 22.42 -4.30 2.40
CA ARG A 315 21.10 -4.10 1.75
C ARG A 315 21.25 -3.74 0.28
N LEU A 316 22.26 -2.96 -0.06
CA LEU A 316 22.55 -2.64 -1.44
C LEU A 316 23.04 -3.87 -2.22
N ALA A 317 23.89 -4.68 -1.60
CA ALA A 317 24.35 -5.95 -2.17
C ALA A 317 23.18 -6.91 -2.43
N GLU A 318 22.23 -7.04 -1.48
CA GLU A 318 20.99 -7.80 -1.67
C GLU A 318 20.20 -7.33 -2.91
N LEU A 319 19.99 -6.00 -3.04
CA LEU A 319 19.25 -5.43 -4.17
C LEU A 319 19.95 -5.68 -5.52
N ILE A 320 21.26 -5.43 -5.58
CA ILE A 320 22.06 -5.63 -6.80
C ILE A 320 22.08 -7.12 -7.18
N SER A 321 22.27 -8.01 -6.20
CA SER A 321 22.22 -9.45 -6.43
C SER A 321 20.89 -9.91 -7.01
N TYR A 322 19.78 -9.40 -6.49
CA TYR A 322 18.47 -9.71 -7.06
C TYR A 322 18.32 -9.19 -8.50
N ILE A 323 18.71 -7.94 -8.77
CA ILE A 323 18.60 -7.35 -10.12
C ILE A 323 19.43 -8.15 -11.14
N ARG A 324 20.64 -8.52 -10.78
CA ARG A 324 21.51 -9.36 -11.64
C ARG A 324 20.95 -10.77 -11.82
N TYR A 325 20.46 -11.35 -10.75
CA TYR A 325 19.78 -12.64 -10.77
C TYR A 325 18.55 -12.65 -11.66
N ALA A 326 17.67 -11.65 -11.53
CA ALA A 326 16.40 -11.59 -12.24
C ALA A 326 16.55 -11.26 -13.72
N TRP A 327 17.53 -10.45 -14.08
CA TRP A 327 17.72 -9.93 -15.45
C TRP A 327 19.16 -9.98 -15.95
N GLY A 328 20.08 -10.52 -15.20
CA GLY A 328 21.46 -10.80 -15.58
C GLY A 328 21.57 -12.03 -16.49
N LYS A 329 22.78 -12.36 -16.94
CA LYS A 329 23.07 -13.62 -17.63
C LYS A 329 23.22 -14.75 -16.61
N GLU A 330 22.96 -15.98 -17.05
CA GLU A 330 23.20 -17.18 -16.26
C GLU A 330 24.65 -17.18 -15.72
N GLY A 331 24.83 -17.21 -14.37
CA GLY A 331 26.13 -17.16 -13.74
C GLY A 331 26.61 -15.77 -13.25
N ASP A 332 25.83 -14.70 -13.45
CA ASP A 332 26.20 -13.30 -13.10
C ASP A 332 25.93 -12.91 -11.65
N CYS A 333 25.60 -13.85 -10.74
CA CYS A 333 25.31 -13.55 -9.32
C CYS A 333 26.54 -13.71 -8.45
#